data_e79b711e7830669cebfb00980e8056fd
#
_entry.id   e79b711e7830669cebfb00980e8056fd
#
_cell.length_a   1.000
_cell.length_b   1.000
_cell.length_c   1.000
_cell.angle_alpha   90.00
_cell.angle_beta   90.00
_cell.angle_gamma   90.00
#
_symmetry.space_group_name_H-M   'P 1'
#
loop_
_entity.id
_entity.type
_entity.pdbx_description
1 polymer ?
#
loop_
_entity_poly.entity_id
_entity_poly.type
_entity_poly.pdbx_seq_one_letter_code
_entity_poly.pdbx_strand_id
1 'polypeptide(L)'
;VDKVPDASLSDSERKQWKAEARIFKAWLLFDMTRLWGEVPIPSEDIPTITSDNIGETYAKLFPPRSSVAEVYSAIKENLEAAVNDAPAVNTANKFILSKAVANALLAHVYAEKPIRDYNKTIQYCDAVIGAGFSLVPNYADLFQLNAAGTDVKLRNSSESIFEITYSTGGQTWLSIMFGKNHINPNSKYDWRKWCTPARDLTAAFDAEGDTVRRDQAIVWGQPSWSNYYPSDHYAFMYKIRSGANSIIKLRLADILLLKAEAYAALGQTAEAAALVNQVRARVGLAAISTSLSQEQMKEAVLKERRLELAFEGFRWFDLVRNDKAVETMNTLNNRDSGRLRQTYPLNNNTVLYPVPQTEIEKNSKLTQNAGY
;
A
#
# COMPACT_ATOMS: atom_id res chain seq x y z
N VAL A 1 -8.68 -9.97 -24.16
CA VAL A 1 -8.56 -11.44 -24.08
C VAL A 1 -9.59 -12.12 -24.95
N ASP A 2 -10.87 -11.73 -24.87
CA ASP A 2 -11.96 -12.39 -25.62
C ASP A 2 -11.87 -12.25 -27.14
N LYS A 3 -11.16 -11.23 -27.62
CA LYS A 3 -10.92 -10.99 -29.07
C LYS A 3 -9.68 -11.72 -29.62
N VAL A 4 -8.93 -12.44 -28.78
CA VAL A 4 -7.79 -13.24 -29.21
C VAL A 4 -8.32 -14.56 -29.81
N PRO A 5 -7.89 -14.97 -31.03
CA PRO A 5 -8.34 -16.21 -31.64
C PRO A 5 -8.07 -17.45 -30.80
N ASP A 6 -8.98 -18.41 -30.79
CA ASP A 6 -8.88 -19.64 -29.98
C ASP A 6 -7.65 -20.49 -30.34
N ALA A 7 -7.20 -20.43 -31.58
CA ALA A 7 -5.96 -21.09 -31.99
C ALA A 7 -4.68 -20.57 -31.30
N SER A 8 -4.75 -19.37 -30.68
CA SER A 8 -3.59 -18.71 -30.05
C SER A 8 -3.58 -18.84 -28.55
N LEU A 9 -4.67 -19.22 -27.91
CA LEU A 9 -4.83 -19.31 -26.44
C LEU A 9 -5.71 -20.52 -26.10
N SER A 10 -5.25 -21.36 -25.19
CA SER A 10 -6.09 -22.35 -24.54
C SER A 10 -7.16 -21.69 -23.64
N ASP A 11 -8.25 -22.39 -23.37
CA ASP A 11 -9.29 -21.92 -22.45
C ASP A 11 -8.75 -21.62 -21.06
N SER A 12 -7.78 -22.41 -20.60
CA SER A 12 -7.12 -22.21 -19.29
C SER A 12 -6.32 -20.90 -19.26
N GLU A 13 -5.49 -20.65 -20.27
CA GLU A 13 -4.72 -19.40 -20.39
C GLU A 13 -5.64 -18.19 -20.50
N ARG A 14 -6.72 -18.31 -21.25
CA ARG A 14 -7.72 -17.26 -21.42
C ARG A 14 -8.38 -16.89 -20.09
N LYS A 15 -8.77 -17.88 -19.28
CA LYS A 15 -9.35 -17.68 -17.94
C LYS A 15 -8.33 -17.03 -17.00
N GLN A 16 -7.10 -17.54 -16.99
CA GLN A 16 -6.03 -16.99 -16.16
C GLN A 16 -5.74 -15.53 -16.50
N TRP A 17 -5.56 -15.19 -17.77
CA TRP A 17 -5.25 -13.81 -18.16
C TRP A 17 -6.40 -12.84 -17.92
N LYS A 18 -7.65 -13.33 -18.05
CA LYS A 18 -8.83 -12.56 -17.62
C LYS A 18 -8.82 -12.30 -16.12
N ALA A 19 -8.48 -13.30 -15.31
CA ALA A 19 -8.39 -13.15 -13.86
C ALA A 19 -7.31 -12.14 -13.46
N GLU A 20 -6.12 -12.23 -14.05
CA GLU A 20 -5.04 -11.27 -13.81
C GLU A 20 -5.44 -9.83 -14.20
N ALA A 21 -6.09 -9.66 -15.35
CA ALA A 21 -6.59 -8.35 -15.78
C ALA A 21 -7.66 -7.78 -14.82
N ARG A 22 -8.57 -8.64 -14.33
CA ARG A 22 -9.57 -8.24 -13.33
C ARG A 22 -8.96 -7.84 -12.00
N ILE A 23 -7.96 -8.58 -11.52
CA ILE A 23 -7.22 -8.23 -10.30
C ILE A 23 -6.57 -6.86 -10.46
N PHE A 24 -5.90 -6.63 -11.59
CA PHE A 24 -5.23 -5.36 -11.86
C PHE A 24 -6.21 -4.19 -11.96
N LYS A 25 -7.31 -4.36 -12.71
CA LYS A 25 -8.39 -3.37 -12.80
C LYS A 25 -8.96 -3.02 -11.42
N ALA A 26 -9.29 -4.04 -10.63
CA ALA A 26 -9.83 -3.86 -9.29
C ALA A 26 -8.84 -3.14 -8.37
N TRP A 27 -7.55 -3.48 -8.44
CA TRP A 27 -6.52 -2.79 -7.64
C TRP A 27 -6.42 -1.31 -7.98
N LEU A 28 -6.37 -0.97 -9.28
CA LEU A 28 -6.34 0.43 -9.70
C LEU A 28 -7.59 1.20 -9.23
N LEU A 29 -8.78 0.64 -9.41
CA LEU A 29 -10.02 1.25 -8.93
C LEU A 29 -9.99 1.41 -7.40
N PHE A 30 -9.45 0.44 -6.67
CA PHE A 30 -9.33 0.49 -5.22
C PHE A 30 -8.40 1.60 -4.75
N ASP A 31 -7.22 1.76 -5.37
CA ASP A 31 -6.32 2.85 -5.05
C ASP A 31 -6.93 4.22 -5.43
N MET A 32 -7.57 4.31 -6.60
CA MET A 32 -8.21 5.54 -7.05
C MET A 32 -9.36 5.97 -6.12
N THR A 33 -10.27 5.06 -5.75
CA THR A 33 -11.43 5.44 -4.92
C THR A 33 -11.01 5.82 -3.50
N ARG A 34 -9.96 5.22 -2.94
CA ARG A 34 -9.42 5.62 -1.63
C ARG A 34 -8.78 7.00 -1.64
N LEU A 35 -8.27 7.47 -2.78
CA LEU A 35 -7.61 8.77 -2.92
C LEU A 35 -8.59 9.87 -3.35
N TRP A 36 -9.50 9.60 -4.28
CA TRP A 36 -10.38 10.59 -4.89
C TRP A 36 -11.88 10.40 -4.61
N GLY A 37 -12.26 9.32 -3.90
CA GLY A 37 -13.67 9.01 -3.64
C GLY A 37 -14.35 8.46 -4.88
N GLU A 38 -15.34 9.17 -5.41
CA GLU A 38 -15.99 8.82 -6.67
C GLU A 38 -15.00 8.89 -7.83
N VAL A 39 -14.99 7.86 -8.67
CA VAL A 39 -14.12 7.77 -9.85
C VAL A 39 -14.86 7.14 -11.02
N PRO A 40 -14.49 7.44 -12.27
CA PRO A 40 -15.05 6.76 -13.42
C PRO A 40 -14.73 5.27 -13.43
N ILE A 41 -15.71 4.44 -13.73
CA ILE A 41 -15.49 3.01 -14.03
C ILE A 41 -15.37 2.89 -15.56
N PRO A 42 -14.19 2.51 -16.10
CA PRO A 42 -13.99 2.43 -17.54
C PRO A 42 -14.86 1.34 -18.15
N SER A 43 -15.46 1.62 -19.31
CA SER A 43 -16.17 0.65 -20.11
C SER A 43 -15.22 -0.45 -20.63
N GLU A 44 -15.66 -1.69 -20.61
CA GLU A 44 -14.90 -2.83 -21.13
C GLU A 44 -15.03 -2.98 -22.65
N ASP A 45 -16.12 -2.48 -23.21
CA ASP A 45 -16.41 -2.56 -24.66
C ASP A 45 -16.35 -1.18 -25.31
N ILE A 46 -15.15 -0.85 -25.79
CA ILE A 46 -14.94 0.35 -26.60
C ILE A 46 -14.81 -0.11 -28.06
N PRO A 47 -15.80 0.19 -28.90
CA PRO A 47 -15.73 -0.19 -30.32
C PRO A 47 -14.64 0.60 -31.06
N THR A 48 -14.25 0.12 -32.21
CA THR A 48 -13.39 0.90 -33.12
C THR A 48 -14.10 2.19 -33.51
N ILE A 49 -13.40 3.31 -33.36
CA ILE A 49 -13.95 4.64 -33.66
C ILE A 49 -14.14 4.78 -35.18
N THR A 50 -15.35 5.13 -35.58
CA THR A 50 -15.73 5.45 -36.97
C THR A 50 -16.49 6.78 -36.99
N SER A 51 -16.67 7.36 -38.17
CA SER A 51 -17.51 8.58 -38.33
C SER A 51 -18.93 8.39 -37.77
N ASP A 52 -19.48 7.18 -37.88
CA ASP A 52 -20.87 6.88 -37.56
C ASP A 52 -21.12 6.66 -36.06
N ASN A 53 -20.07 6.24 -35.31
CA ASN A 53 -20.18 5.92 -33.89
C ASN A 53 -19.37 6.82 -32.95
N ILE A 54 -18.75 7.87 -33.46
CA ILE A 54 -17.85 8.74 -32.68
C ILE A 54 -18.51 9.32 -31.44
N GLY A 55 -19.77 9.75 -31.52
CA GLY A 55 -20.49 10.33 -30.38
C GLY A 55 -20.74 9.32 -29.27
N GLU A 56 -21.19 8.11 -29.61
CA GLU A 56 -21.40 7.04 -28.63
C GLU A 56 -20.08 6.55 -28.03
N THR A 57 -19.08 6.37 -28.89
CA THR A 57 -17.74 5.93 -28.45
C THR A 57 -17.10 6.98 -27.54
N TYR A 58 -17.24 8.26 -27.85
CA TYR A 58 -16.76 9.34 -26.98
C TYR A 58 -17.42 9.31 -25.60
N ALA A 59 -18.73 9.06 -25.53
CA ALA A 59 -19.44 8.93 -24.26
C ALA A 59 -18.91 7.77 -23.39
N LYS A 60 -18.51 6.66 -24.01
CA LYS A 60 -17.90 5.49 -23.31
C LYS A 60 -16.45 5.76 -22.87
N LEU A 61 -15.69 6.54 -23.63
CA LEU A 61 -14.31 6.92 -23.30
C LEU A 61 -14.24 7.93 -22.16
N PHE A 62 -15.25 8.80 -22.02
CA PHE A 62 -15.30 9.85 -21.01
C PHE A 62 -16.55 9.68 -20.12
N PRO A 63 -16.60 8.61 -19.31
CA PRO A 63 -17.71 8.38 -18.39
C PRO A 63 -17.68 9.41 -17.25
N PRO A 64 -18.85 9.70 -16.63
CA PRO A 64 -18.89 10.46 -15.38
C PRO A 64 -18.26 9.67 -14.23
N ARG A 65 -18.08 10.30 -13.09
CA ARG A 65 -17.74 9.62 -11.85
C ARG A 65 -18.88 8.70 -11.42
N SER A 66 -18.53 7.48 -11.02
CA SER A 66 -19.46 6.54 -10.37
C SER A 66 -19.41 6.76 -8.87
N SER A 67 -20.51 6.53 -8.18
CA SER A 67 -20.56 6.60 -6.73
C SER A 67 -19.57 5.64 -6.07
N VAL A 68 -19.11 5.98 -4.87
CA VAL A 68 -18.20 5.11 -4.10
C VAL A 68 -18.77 3.69 -3.96
N ALA A 69 -20.09 3.55 -3.74
CA ALA A 69 -20.74 2.25 -3.61
C ALA A 69 -20.65 1.43 -4.91
N GLU A 70 -20.89 2.04 -6.07
CA GLU A 70 -20.77 1.37 -7.37
C GLU A 70 -19.31 0.97 -7.65
N VAL A 71 -18.33 1.84 -7.31
CA VAL A 71 -16.92 1.52 -7.48
C VAL A 71 -16.52 0.34 -6.61
N TYR A 72 -16.91 0.29 -5.33
CA TYR A 72 -16.64 -0.85 -4.46
C TYR A 72 -17.35 -2.14 -4.91
N SER A 73 -18.56 -2.05 -5.47
CA SER A 73 -19.23 -3.20 -6.08
C SER A 73 -18.43 -3.74 -7.26
N ALA A 74 -17.99 -2.88 -8.15
CA ALA A 74 -17.17 -3.28 -9.30
C ALA A 74 -15.82 -3.89 -8.87
N ILE A 75 -15.16 -3.32 -7.85
CA ILE A 75 -13.92 -3.89 -7.29
C ILE A 75 -14.17 -5.30 -6.77
N LYS A 76 -15.16 -5.46 -5.90
CA LYS A 76 -15.52 -6.75 -5.30
C LYS A 76 -15.85 -7.79 -6.36
N GLU A 77 -16.73 -7.46 -7.31
CA GLU A 77 -17.14 -8.37 -8.39
C GLU A 77 -15.96 -8.85 -9.24
N ASN A 78 -15.03 -7.93 -9.58
CA ASN A 78 -13.84 -8.30 -10.35
C ASN A 78 -12.91 -9.21 -9.55
N LEU A 79 -12.69 -8.94 -8.26
CA LEU A 79 -11.81 -9.77 -7.43
C LEU A 79 -12.42 -11.15 -7.15
N GLU A 80 -13.70 -11.21 -6.76
CA GLU A 80 -14.39 -12.48 -6.47
C GLU A 80 -14.47 -13.37 -7.73
N ALA A 81 -14.73 -12.77 -8.91
CA ALA A 81 -14.71 -13.51 -10.17
C ALA A 81 -13.30 -13.99 -10.55
N ALA A 82 -12.25 -13.31 -10.12
CA ALA A 82 -10.88 -13.67 -10.45
C ALA A 82 -10.30 -14.78 -9.56
N VAL A 83 -10.74 -14.89 -8.30
CA VAL A 83 -10.11 -15.79 -7.30
C VAL A 83 -9.97 -17.22 -7.78
N ASN A 84 -10.94 -17.77 -8.51
CA ASN A 84 -10.92 -19.17 -8.91
C ASN A 84 -9.99 -19.43 -10.09
N ASP A 85 -9.89 -18.48 -11.03
CA ASP A 85 -9.15 -18.61 -12.28
C ASP A 85 -7.75 -17.97 -12.21
N ALA A 86 -7.47 -17.20 -11.14
CA ALA A 86 -6.16 -16.60 -10.94
C ALA A 86 -5.08 -17.67 -10.72
N PRO A 87 -3.83 -17.44 -11.21
CA PRO A 87 -2.76 -18.40 -11.06
C PRO A 87 -2.44 -18.68 -9.57
N ALA A 88 -1.95 -19.87 -9.31
CA ALA A 88 -1.43 -20.24 -8.00
C ALA A 88 -0.22 -19.35 -7.62
N VAL A 89 0.13 -19.34 -6.34
CA VAL A 89 1.32 -18.63 -5.87
C VAL A 89 2.55 -19.21 -6.53
N ASN A 90 3.32 -18.33 -7.19
CA ASN A 90 4.62 -18.68 -7.76
C ASN A 90 5.72 -18.19 -6.82
N THR A 91 6.51 -19.10 -6.27
CA THR A 91 7.58 -18.76 -5.34
C THR A 91 8.77 -18.07 -5.99
N ALA A 92 8.97 -18.27 -7.29
CA ALA A 92 10.05 -17.64 -8.07
C ALA A 92 9.66 -16.26 -8.63
N ASN A 93 8.35 -16.01 -8.82
CA ASN A 93 7.85 -14.81 -9.50
C ASN A 93 6.69 -14.17 -8.74
N LYS A 94 7.00 -13.33 -7.76
CA LYS A 94 6.00 -12.62 -6.95
C LYS A 94 5.38 -11.40 -7.64
N PHE A 95 5.73 -11.12 -8.89
CA PHE A 95 5.08 -10.08 -9.72
C PHE A 95 3.83 -10.59 -10.47
N ILE A 96 3.49 -11.86 -10.33
CA ILE A 96 2.28 -12.44 -10.92
C ILE A 96 1.08 -12.11 -10.03
N LEU A 97 -0.01 -11.68 -10.65
CA LEU A 97 -1.28 -11.37 -9.96
C LEU A 97 -2.01 -12.68 -9.61
N SER A 98 -1.50 -13.36 -8.59
CA SER A 98 -1.95 -14.67 -8.16
C SER A 98 -3.25 -14.63 -7.36
N LYS A 99 -3.82 -15.81 -7.09
CA LYS A 99 -4.96 -16.01 -6.19
C LYS A 99 -4.72 -15.40 -4.80
N ALA A 100 -3.49 -15.46 -4.29
CA ALA A 100 -3.14 -14.84 -3.00
C ALA A 100 -3.22 -13.31 -3.07
N VAL A 101 -2.85 -12.69 -4.20
CA VAL A 101 -3.00 -11.25 -4.42
C VAL A 101 -4.47 -10.86 -4.43
N ALA A 102 -5.33 -11.61 -5.13
CA ALA A 102 -6.78 -11.36 -5.14
C ALA A 102 -7.38 -11.44 -3.73
N ASN A 103 -7.03 -12.47 -2.96
CA ASN A 103 -7.49 -12.62 -1.58
C ASN A 103 -6.96 -11.51 -0.65
N ALA A 104 -5.70 -11.10 -0.80
CA ALA A 104 -5.14 -9.98 -0.03
C ALA A 104 -5.86 -8.67 -0.32
N LEU A 105 -6.16 -8.39 -1.59
CA LEU A 105 -6.96 -7.22 -1.98
C LEU A 105 -8.39 -7.30 -1.44
N LEU A 106 -9.05 -8.46 -1.50
CA LEU A 106 -10.39 -8.65 -0.91
C LEU A 106 -10.37 -8.41 0.60
N ALA A 107 -9.34 -8.88 1.31
CA ALA A 107 -9.19 -8.61 2.74
C ALA A 107 -9.14 -7.10 3.02
N HIS A 108 -8.34 -6.34 2.25
CA HIS A 108 -8.27 -4.88 2.37
C HIS A 108 -9.59 -4.20 2.00
N VAL A 109 -10.22 -4.62 0.90
CA VAL A 109 -11.49 -4.06 0.41
C VAL A 109 -12.59 -4.21 1.44
N TYR A 110 -12.74 -5.39 2.06
CA TYR A 110 -13.73 -5.62 3.11
C TYR A 110 -13.38 -4.95 4.47
N ALA A 111 -12.16 -4.51 4.68
CA ALA A 111 -11.81 -3.68 5.84
C ALA A 111 -12.24 -2.22 5.67
N GLU A 112 -12.44 -1.73 4.44
CA GLU A 112 -12.77 -0.34 4.16
C GLU A 112 -14.22 0.02 4.50
N LYS A 113 -14.45 1.25 4.95
CA LYS A 113 -15.74 1.75 5.46
C LYS A 113 -16.95 1.49 4.54
N PRO A 114 -16.87 1.73 3.21
CA PRO A 114 -18.05 1.64 2.36
C PRO A 114 -18.73 0.26 2.33
N ILE A 115 -17.95 -0.81 2.49
CA ILE A 115 -18.46 -2.20 2.46
C ILE A 115 -17.94 -3.06 3.60
N ARG A 116 -17.58 -2.43 4.72
CA ARG A 116 -16.89 -3.06 5.85
C ARG A 116 -17.60 -4.32 6.34
N ASP A 117 -16.85 -5.42 6.30
CA ASP A 117 -17.20 -6.71 6.89
C ASP A 117 -15.94 -7.38 7.44
N TYR A 118 -15.70 -7.24 8.74
CA TYR A 118 -14.52 -7.81 9.37
C TYR A 118 -14.50 -9.34 9.39
N ASN A 119 -15.63 -10.03 9.32
CA ASN A 119 -15.65 -11.49 9.18
C ASN A 119 -15.13 -11.89 7.79
N LYS A 120 -15.53 -11.17 6.75
CA LYS A 120 -14.98 -11.33 5.40
C LYS A 120 -13.48 -10.97 5.34
N THR A 121 -13.07 -9.90 6.01
CA THR A 121 -11.64 -9.54 6.14
C THR A 121 -10.85 -10.71 6.72
N ILE A 122 -11.30 -11.30 7.83
CA ILE A 122 -10.66 -12.47 8.45
C ILE A 122 -10.63 -13.65 7.49
N GLN A 123 -11.75 -13.97 6.84
CA GLN A 123 -11.86 -15.07 5.88
C GLN A 123 -10.80 -14.97 4.76
N TYR A 124 -10.64 -13.79 4.17
CA TYR A 124 -9.69 -13.57 3.08
C TYR A 124 -8.24 -13.50 3.58
N CYS A 125 -8.00 -12.96 4.78
CA CYS A 125 -6.70 -13.06 5.42
C CYS A 125 -6.30 -14.53 5.65
N ASP A 126 -7.23 -15.38 6.10
CA ASP A 126 -6.97 -16.81 6.31
C ASP A 126 -6.65 -17.53 5.01
N ALA A 127 -7.32 -17.18 3.91
CA ALA A 127 -7.00 -17.72 2.59
C ALA A 127 -5.57 -17.36 2.13
N VAL A 128 -5.07 -16.16 2.49
CA VAL A 128 -3.69 -15.77 2.20
C VAL A 128 -2.71 -16.49 3.12
N ILE A 129 -2.98 -16.53 4.42
CA ILE A 129 -2.12 -17.21 5.42
C ILE A 129 -1.99 -18.69 5.08
N GLY A 130 -3.09 -19.35 4.69
CA GLY A 130 -3.13 -20.73 4.26
C GLY A 130 -2.41 -21.03 2.93
N ALA A 131 -1.99 -20.01 2.18
CA ALA A 131 -1.29 -20.17 0.91
C ALA A 131 0.23 -20.44 1.05
N GLY A 132 0.74 -20.61 2.26
CA GLY A 132 2.11 -21.07 2.53
C GLY A 132 3.16 -19.97 2.65
N PHE A 133 2.75 -18.70 2.89
CA PHE A 133 3.68 -17.63 3.23
C PHE A 133 4.18 -17.75 4.67
N SER A 134 5.40 -17.25 4.91
CA SER A 134 5.99 -17.17 6.24
C SER A 134 6.77 -15.89 6.43
N LEU A 135 6.78 -15.35 7.65
CA LEU A 135 7.61 -14.19 7.97
C LEU A 135 9.08 -14.52 7.74
N VAL A 136 9.81 -13.61 7.10
CA VAL A 136 11.27 -13.72 6.98
C VAL A 136 11.88 -13.59 8.37
N PRO A 137 12.66 -14.57 8.85
CA PRO A 137 13.14 -14.58 10.23
C PRO A 137 13.99 -13.36 10.60
N ASN A 138 14.87 -12.94 9.71
CA ASN A 138 15.63 -11.70 9.89
C ASN A 138 14.96 -10.57 9.12
N TYR A 139 14.31 -9.63 9.82
CA TYR A 139 13.63 -8.51 9.22
C TYR A 139 14.49 -7.69 8.27
N ALA A 140 15.78 -7.54 8.58
CA ALA A 140 16.71 -6.76 7.77
C ALA A 140 16.84 -7.31 6.34
N ASP A 141 16.70 -8.62 6.15
CA ASP A 141 16.88 -9.28 4.86
C ASP A 141 15.83 -8.88 3.82
N LEU A 142 14.68 -8.35 4.26
CA LEU A 142 13.64 -7.82 3.37
C LEU A 142 14.09 -6.57 2.60
N PHE A 143 15.00 -5.77 3.18
CA PHE A 143 15.32 -4.43 2.67
C PHE A 143 16.81 -4.23 2.37
N GLN A 144 17.68 -5.12 2.83
CA GLN A 144 19.12 -5.02 2.58
C GLN A 144 19.48 -5.28 1.12
N LEU A 145 20.60 -4.70 0.71
CA LEU A 145 21.23 -5.03 -0.56
C LEU A 145 22.04 -6.32 -0.43
N ASN A 146 22.28 -6.98 -1.56
CA ASN A 146 23.22 -8.10 -1.66
C ASN A 146 24.66 -7.64 -1.31
N ALA A 147 25.58 -8.57 -1.14
CA ALA A 147 26.97 -8.29 -0.77
C ALA A 147 27.69 -7.37 -1.78
N ALA A 148 27.31 -7.39 -3.06
CA ALA A 148 27.87 -6.54 -4.10
C ALA A 148 27.24 -5.12 -4.11
N GLY A 149 26.17 -4.86 -3.35
CA GLY A 149 25.45 -3.58 -3.36
C GLY A 149 24.70 -3.27 -4.66
N THR A 150 24.54 -4.26 -5.54
CA THR A 150 23.99 -4.08 -6.89
C THR A 150 22.50 -4.43 -7.00
N ASP A 151 21.93 -5.12 -6.00
CA ASP A 151 20.55 -5.58 -5.99
C ASP A 151 20.07 -5.79 -4.54
N VAL A 152 18.78 -6.07 -4.36
CA VAL A 152 18.22 -6.48 -3.07
C VAL A 152 18.72 -7.88 -2.69
N LYS A 153 18.84 -8.12 -1.38
CA LYS A 153 19.29 -9.39 -0.85
C LYS A 153 18.30 -10.52 -1.10
N LEU A 154 17.01 -10.24 -0.89
CA LEU A 154 15.93 -11.21 -1.10
C LEU A 154 14.90 -10.64 -2.07
N ARG A 155 14.86 -11.21 -3.27
CA ARG A 155 13.70 -11.10 -4.17
C ARG A 155 12.77 -12.27 -3.97
N ASN A 156 11.47 -12.06 -4.17
CA ASN A 156 10.47 -13.13 -4.07
C ASN A 156 10.55 -13.90 -2.74
N SER A 157 10.71 -13.17 -1.63
CA SER A 157 10.88 -13.76 -0.30
C SER A 157 9.69 -14.63 0.11
N SER A 158 9.86 -15.48 1.14
CA SER A 158 8.76 -16.27 1.71
C SER A 158 7.63 -15.40 2.29
N GLU A 159 7.92 -14.15 2.60
CA GLU A 159 6.94 -13.20 3.14
C GLU A 159 6.23 -12.39 2.05
N SER A 160 6.86 -12.19 0.90
CA SER A 160 6.30 -11.40 -0.20
C SER A 160 5.12 -12.10 -0.87
N ILE A 161 3.98 -11.40 -0.95
CA ILE A 161 2.78 -11.83 -1.68
C ILE A 161 2.82 -11.26 -3.10
N PHE A 162 3.18 -9.97 -3.23
CA PHE A 162 3.35 -9.30 -4.50
C PHE A 162 4.49 -8.29 -4.46
N GLU A 163 5.33 -8.32 -5.49
CA GLU A 163 6.45 -7.39 -5.68
C GLU A 163 6.40 -6.73 -7.05
N ILE A 164 6.75 -5.44 -7.11
CA ILE A 164 7.11 -4.78 -8.36
C ILE A 164 8.62 -4.93 -8.51
N THR A 165 9.04 -5.66 -9.54
CA THR A 165 10.45 -5.96 -9.76
C THR A 165 11.07 -5.02 -10.79
N TYR A 166 12.31 -4.61 -10.52
CA TYR A 166 13.14 -3.86 -11.45
C TYR A 166 14.35 -4.71 -11.83
N SER A 167 14.71 -4.70 -13.10
CA SER A 167 15.97 -5.32 -13.55
C SER A 167 17.16 -4.47 -13.12
N THR A 168 18.34 -5.07 -13.10
CA THR A 168 19.61 -4.35 -12.82
C THR A 168 19.89 -3.17 -13.77
N GLY A 169 19.26 -3.15 -14.95
CA GLY A 169 19.26 -2.01 -15.87
C GLY A 169 18.06 -1.09 -15.76
N GLY A 170 17.03 -1.47 -15.01
CA GLY A 170 15.84 -0.68 -14.72
C GLY A 170 16.04 0.15 -13.46
N GLN A 171 15.58 1.38 -13.48
CA GLN A 171 15.73 2.26 -12.32
C GLN A 171 14.36 2.59 -11.72
N THR A 172 14.15 2.23 -10.46
CA THR A 172 13.12 2.89 -9.67
C THR A 172 13.63 4.24 -9.21
N TRP A 173 12.83 5.27 -9.43
CA TRP A 173 13.12 6.61 -8.94
C TRP A 173 12.90 6.78 -7.43
N LEU A 174 12.30 5.79 -6.79
CA LEU A 174 11.87 5.89 -5.38
C LEU A 174 13.04 6.06 -4.41
N SER A 175 14.19 5.43 -4.65
CA SER A 175 15.38 5.61 -3.81
C SER A 175 15.92 7.04 -3.88
N ILE A 176 15.84 7.69 -5.05
CA ILE A 176 16.26 9.06 -5.26
C ILE A 176 15.23 10.06 -4.73
N MET A 177 13.94 9.77 -4.93
CA MET A 177 12.84 10.67 -4.56
C MET A 177 12.58 10.69 -3.06
N PHE A 178 12.63 9.53 -2.41
CA PHE A 178 12.17 9.34 -1.03
C PHE A 178 13.26 8.92 -0.07
N GLY A 179 14.39 8.37 -0.54
CA GLY A 179 15.40 7.80 0.30
C GLY A 179 16.82 8.21 -0.04
N LYS A 180 17.77 7.55 0.58
CA LYS A 180 19.19 7.67 0.28
C LYS A 180 19.60 6.55 -0.67
N ASN A 181 20.13 6.91 -1.82
CA ASN A 181 20.65 5.94 -2.78
C ASN A 181 22.03 5.43 -2.33
N HIS A 182 22.15 4.12 -2.11
CA HIS A 182 23.39 3.48 -1.69
C HIS A 182 24.17 2.82 -2.83
N ILE A 183 23.60 2.71 -4.02
CA ILE A 183 24.34 2.19 -5.21
C ILE A 183 25.37 3.19 -5.70
N ASN A 184 25.16 4.49 -5.47
CA ASN A 184 26.15 5.50 -5.78
C ASN A 184 26.86 6.00 -4.51
N PRO A 185 27.98 5.38 -4.07
CA PRO A 185 28.68 5.77 -2.86
C PRO A 185 29.29 7.17 -2.93
N ASN A 186 29.45 7.75 -4.12
CA ASN A 186 29.94 9.13 -4.33
C ASN A 186 28.83 10.17 -4.21
N SER A 187 27.58 9.75 -4.26
CA SER A 187 26.42 10.61 -4.07
C SER A 187 26.09 10.69 -2.57
N LYS A 188 26.61 11.71 -1.92
CA LYS A 188 26.30 11.94 -0.50
C LYS A 188 24.81 12.22 -0.24
N TYR A 189 24.07 12.75 -1.24
CA TYR A 189 22.70 13.26 -1.08
C TYR A 189 21.89 13.21 -2.38
N ASP A 190 21.85 12.08 -3.06
CA ASP A 190 20.96 11.82 -4.20
C ASP A 190 19.51 11.67 -3.70
N TRP A 191 18.90 12.78 -3.33
CA TRP A 191 17.62 12.82 -2.69
C TRP A 191 16.84 14.11 -3.04
N ARG A 192 15.57 13.95 -3.39
CA ARG A 192 14.71 15.04 -3.85
C ARG A 192 13.81 15.63 -2.75
N LYS A 193 13.92 15.19 -1.51
CA LYS A 193 13.18 15.70 -0.33
C LYS A 193 11.65 15.52 -0.41
N TRP A 194 11.18 14.53 -1.11
CA TRP A 194 9.74 14.32 -1.27
C TRP A 194 9.12 13.57 -0.10
N CYS A 195 9.89 12.78 0.64
CA CYS A 195 9.45 12.09 1.84
C CYS A 195 10.57 12.05 2.87
N THR A 196 10.44 12.86 3.91
CA THR A 196 11.32 12.81 5.08
C THR A 196 10.63 12.06 6.20
N PRO A 197 11.28 11.12 6.89
CA PRO A 197 10.74 10.51 8.09
C PRO A 197 10.25 11.56 9.09
N ALA A 198 9.03 11.40 9.58
CA ALA A 198 8.51 12.31 10.59
C ALA A 198 9.21 12.05 11.94
N ARG A 199 9.50 13.12 12.69
CA ARG A 199 10.17 13.01 14.01
C ARG A 199 9.41 12.16 15.03
N ASP A 200 8.09 12.14 14.94
CA ASP A 200 7.25 11.28 15.79
C ASP A 200 7.30 9.80 15.37
N LEU A 201 7.68 9.50 14.13
CA LEU A 201 7.95 8.11 13.74
C LEU A 201 9.26 7.62 14.38
N THR A 202 10.31 8.43 14.35
CA THR A 202 11.56 8.07 15.03
C THR A 202 11.35 7.90 16.53
N ALA A 203 10.65 8.85 17.17
CA ALA A 203 10.29 8.77 18.58
C ALA A 203 9.42 7.54 18.92
N ALA A 204 8.54 7.11 18.00
CA ALA A 204 7.72 5.92 18.21
C ALA A 204 8.54 4.62 18.18
N PHE A 205 9.54 4.51 17.31
CA PHE A 205 10.50 3.40 17.34
C PHE A 205 11.33 3.40 18.64
N ASP A 206 11.82 4.57 19.05
CA ASP A 206 12.64 4.70 20.26
C ASP A 206 11.85 4.36 21.53
N ALA A 207 10.59 4.77 21.60
CA ALA A 207 9.70 4.47 22.73
C ALA A 207 9.40 2.97 22.89
N GLU A 208 9.44 2.20 21.79
CA GLU A 208 9.31 0.73 21.81
C GLU A 208 10.67 0.03 22.02
N GLY A 209 11.80 0.74 21.94
CA GLY A 209 13.11 0.12 21.84
C GLY A 209 13.33 -0.67 20.55
N ASP A 210 12.56 -0.36 19.51
CA ASP A 210 12.55 -1.08 18.23
C ASP A 210 13.68 -0.63 17.30
N THR A 211 14.88 -0.95 17.66
CA THR A 211 16.07 -0.61 16.86
C THR A 211 16.13 -1.42 15.56
N VAL A 212 15.62 -2.66 15.57
CA VAL A 212 15.69 -3.57 14.42
C VAL A 212 14.93 -2.97 13.22
N ARG A 213 13.66 -2.58 13.41
CA ARG A 213 12.86 -1.98 12.33
C ARG A 213 13.26 -0.56 12.02
N ARG A 214 13.60 0.23 13.05
CA ARG A 214 14.07 1.60 12.90
C ARG A 214 15.26 1.67 11.94
N ASP A 215 16.29 0.86 12.18
CA ASP A 215 17.54 0.91 11.43
C ASP A 215 17.40 0.35 9.99
N GLN A 216 16.32 -0.38 9.70
CA GLN A 216 15.97 -0.76 8.35
C GLN A 216 15.06 0.26 7.65
N ALA A 217 14.29 1.04 8.41
CA ALA A 217 13.37 2.03 7.88
C ALA A 217 14.01 3.42 7.71
N ILE A 218 15.00 3.75 8.53
CA ILE A 218 15.61 5.08 8.63
C ILE A 218 17.12 4.96 8.63
N VAL A 219 17.78 5.82 7.86
CA VAL A 219 19.25 6.01 7.91
C VAL A 219 19.54 7.48 8.20
N TRP A 220 20.56 7.71 8.99
CA TRP A 220 20.97 9.04 9.40
C TRP A 220 22.10 9.59 8.50
N GLY A 221 22.10 10.89 8.30
CA GLY A 221 23.11 11.60 7.52
C GLY A 221 23.39 12.99 8.07
N GLN A 222 24.29 13.72 7.41
CA GLN A 222 24.75 15.05 7.84
C GLN A 222 24.57 16.11 6.74
N PRO A 223 23.34 16.45 6.32
CA PRO A 223 23.13 17.52 5.37
C PRO A 223 23.16 18.89 6.06
N SER A 224 23.97 19.79 5.56
CA SER A 224 24.09 21.17 6.07
C SER A 224 22.89 22.07 5.75
N TRP A 225 21.97 21.63 4.89
CA TRP A 225 20.89 22.45 4.32
C TRP A 225 19.55 22.35 5.04
N SER A 226 19.42 21.49 6.06
CA SER A 226 18.13 21.26 6.72
C SER A 226 18.12 21.78 8.16
N ASN A 227 17.01 22.38 8.53
CA ASN A 227 16.67 22.77 9.91
C ASN A 227 15.57 21.89 10.52
N TYR A 228 15.04 20.90 9.80
CA TYR A 228 13.99 20.00 10.30
C TYR A 228 14.55 18.99 11.31
N TYR A 229 15.68 18.36 10.95
CA TYR A 229 16.53 17.61 11.87
C TYR A 229 17.84 18.39 12.10
N PRO A 230 18.57 18.12 13.19
CA PRO A 230 19.93 18.62 13.33
C PRO A 230 20.78 18.26 12.11
N SER A 231 21.68 19.14 11.68
CA SER A 231 22.49 18.94 10.46
C SER A 231 23.41 17.73 10.52
N ASP A 232 23.78 17.30 11.72
CA ASP A 232 24.59 16.11 11.99
C ASP A 232 23.78 14.83 12.15
N HIS A 233 22.46 14.93 12.19
CA HIS A 233 21.56 13.80 12.48
C HIS A 233 20.23 13.93 11.71
N TYR A 234 20.32 13.95 10.38
CA TYR A 234 19.17 14.04 9.51
C TYR A 234 18.68 12.64 9.10
N ALA A 235 17.36 12.41 9.22
CA ALA A 235 16.73 11.14 8.88
C ALA A 235 16.37 11.07 7.39
N PHE A 236 16.72 9.95 6.76
CA PHE A 236 16.30 9.57 5.40
C PHE A 236 15.52 8.27 5.44
N MET A 237 14.54 8.12 4.54
CA MET A 237 13.89 6.83 4.31
C MET A 237 14.90 5.81 3.78
N TYR A 238 14.85 4.56 4.29
CA TYR A 238 15.88 3.57 4.00
C TYR A 238 15.37 2.22 3.48
N LYS A 239 14.08 1.97 3.43
CA LYS A 239 13.54 0.69 2.91
C LYS A 239 13.78 0.48 1.42
N ILE A 240 13.90 1.56 0.63
CA ILE A 240 14.26 1.50 -0.80
C ILE A 240 15.65 2.13 -0.96
N ARG A 241 16.66 1.29 -1.14
CA ARG A 241 18.08 1.67 -1.04
C ARG A 241 18.79 1.81 -2.37
N SER A 242 18.17 1.34 -3.44
CA SER A 242 18.81 1.33 -4.76
C SER A 242 17.78 1.47 -5.88
N GLY A 243 18.26 1.83 -7.08
CA GLY A 243 17.45 1.85 -8.28
C GLY A 243 16.95 0.47 -8.73
N ALA A 244 17.58 -0.60 -8.26
CA ALA A 244 17.20 -1.98 -8.60
C ALA A 244 16.35 -2.69 -7.53
N ASN A 245 15.96 -1.98 -6.46
CA ASN A 245 15.11 -2.57 -5.42
C ASN A 245 13.80 -3.12 -5.99
N SER A 246 13.44 -4.35 -5.65
CA SER A 246 12.04 -4.76 -5.65
C SER A 246 11.26 -3.91 -4.66
N ILE A 247 10.03 -3.56 -5.04
CA ILE A 247 9.10 -2.89 -4.15
C ILE A 247 8.09 -3.93 -3.69
N ILE A 248 8.15 -4.31 -2.43
CA ILE A 248 7.18 -5.20 -1.82
C ILE A 248 5.88 -4.42 -1.63
N LYS A 249 4.84 -4.78 -2.38
CA LYS A 249 3.54 -4.12 -2.33
C LYS A 249 2.58 -4.79 -1.35
N LEU A 250 2.68 -6.11 -1.22
CA LEU A 250 1.89 -6.91 -0.29
C LEU A 250 2.79 -7.96 0.33
N ARG A 251 2.73 -8.12 1.65
CA ARG A 251 3.47 -9.13 2.40
C ARG A 251 2.70 -9.65 3.60
N LEU A 252 3.10 -10.82 4.09
CA LEU A 252 2.39 -11.54 5.14
C LEU A 252 2.17 -10.72 6.41
N ALA A 253 3.15 -9.92 6.85
CA ALA A 253 3.00 -9.10 8.05
C ALA A 253 1.85 -8.09 7.95
N ASP A 254 1.60 -7.50 6.76
CA ASP A 254 0.43 -6.65 6.54
C ASP A 254 -0.87 -7.42 6.74
N ILE A 255 -0.97 -8.64 6.18
CA ILE A 255 -2.16 -9.50 6.28
C ILE A 255 -2.41 -9.95 7.73
N LEU A 256 -1.35 -10.32 8.46
CA LEU A 256 -1.46 -10.67 9.89
C LEU A 256 -1.99 -9.50 10.71
N LEU A 257 -1.46 -8.30 10.48
CA LEU A 257 -1.88 -7.11 11.21
C LEU A 257 -3.25 -6.56 10.75
N LEU A 258 -3.64 -6.78 9.49
CA LEU A 258 -5.00 -6.48 9.03
C LEU A 258 -6.03 -7.43 9.66
N LYS A 259 -5.69 -8.72 9.78
CA LYS A 259 -6.50 -9.68 10.52
C LYS A 259 -6.60 -9.33 12.01
N ALA A 260 -5.49 -8.89 12.62
CA ALA A 260 -5.49 -8.39 14.00
C ALA A 260 -6.41 -7.16 14.18
N GLU A 261 -6.43 -6.25 13.19
CA GLU A 261 -7.35 -5.09 13.18
C GLU A 261 -8.81 -5.55 13.17
N ALA A 262 -9.15 -6.54 12.33
CA ALA A 262 -10.49 -7.10 12.26
C ALA A 262 -10.90 -7.75 13.58
N TYR A 263 -10.03 -8.55 14.19
CA TYR A 263 -10.28 -9.15 15.50
C TYR A 263 -10.46 -8.09 16.60
N ALA A 264 -9.60 -7.07 16.65
CA ALA A 264 -9.72 -5.97 17.62
C ALA A 264 -11.06 -5.24 17.45
N ALA A 265 -11.48 -4.99 16.20
CA ALA A 265 -12.77 -4.35 15.91
C ALA A 265 -13.98 -5.19 16.34
N LEU A 266 -13.86 -6.51 16.30
CA LEU A 266 -14.88 -7.46 16.77
C LEU A 266 -14.82 -7.74 18.29
N GLY A 267 -13.90 -7.13 19.04
CA GLY A 267 -13.71 -7.35 20.47
C GLY A 267 -12.94 -8.64 20.81
N GLN A 268 -12.38 -9.33 19.83
CA GLN A 268 -11.58 -10.55 19.98
C GLN A 268 -10.11 -10.16 20.26
N THR A 269 -9.89 -9.58 21.44
CA THR A 269 -8.60 -8.95 21.79
C THR A 269 -7.46 -9.94 21.96
N ALA A 270 -7.74 -11.16 22.42
CA ALA A 270 -6.73 -12.21 22.59
C ALA A 270 -6.19 -12.70 21.23
N GLU A 271 -7.07 -12.90 20.25
CA GLU A 271 -6.73 -13.29 18.90
C GLU A 271 -5.96 -12.17 18.18
N ALA A 272 -6.36 -10.92 18.36
CA ALA A 272 -5.63 -9.77 17.85
C ALA A 272 -4.22 -9.68 18.43
N ALA A 273 -4.09 -9.82 19.76
CA ALA A 273 -2.80 -9.80 20.45
C ALA A 273 -1.87 -10.92 19.96
N ALA A 274 -2.39 -12.13 19.72
CA ALA A 274 -1.58 -13.24 19.24
C ALA A 274 -0.90 -12.92 17.89
N LEU A 275 -1.62 -12.31 16.95
CA LEU A 275 -1.09 -11.92 15.65
C LEU A 275 -0.08 -10.76 15.74
N VAL A 276 -0.39 -9.75 16.57
CA VAL A 276 0.54 -8.65 16.86
C VAL A 276 1.83 -9.20 17.46
N ASN A 277 1.72 -10.09 18.44
CA ASN A 277 2.86 -10.67 19.13
C ASN A 277 3.72 -11.54 18.22
N GLN A 278 3.13 -12.19 17.21
CA GLN A 278 3.88 -12.92 16.20
C GLN A 278 4.81 -11.98 15.40
N VAL A 279 4.32 -10.79 15.03
CA VAL A 279 5.12 -9.78 14.32
C VAL A 279 6.18 -9.18 15.23
N ARG A 280 5.85 -8.86 16.48
CA ARG A 280 6.76 -8.32 17.50
C ARG A 280 7.90 -9.26 17.86
N ALA A 281 7.57 -10.54 18.02
CA ALA A 281 8.57 -11.58 18.37
C ALA A 281 9.69 -11.69 17.33
N ARG A 282 9.39 -11.51 16.03
CA ARG A 282 10.39 -11.53 14.95
C ARG A 282 11.52 -10.51 15.15
N VAL A 283 11.21 -9.37 15.76
CA VAL A 283 12.16 -8.27 15.99
C VAL A 283 12.59 -8.16 17.46
N GLY A 284 12.28 -9.16 18.28
CA GLY A 284 12.72 -9.27 19.68
C GLY A 284 11.97 -8.34 20.63
N LEU A 285 10.81 -7.80 20.26
CA LEU A 285 10.02 -6.95 21.13
C LEU A 285 9.17 -7.76 22.10
N ALA A 286 8.95 -7.20 23.29
CA ALA A 286 8.06 -7.80 24.27
C ALA A 286 6.61 -7.90 23.75
N ALA A 287 5.94 -8.98 24.13
CA ALA A 287 4.54 -9.18 23.79
C ALA A 287 3.63 -8.12 24.43
N ILE A 288 2.60 -7.68 23.68
CA ILE A 288 1.53 -6.87 24.26
C ILE A 288 0.55 -7.78 25.03
N SER A 289 -0.14 -7.21 26.01
CA SER A 289 -1.11 -7.94 26.83
C SER A 289 -2.34 -8.38 26.01
N THR A 290 -2.81 -9.59 26.27
CA THR A 290 -4.08 -10.10 25.74
C THR A 290 -5.30 -9.52 26.46
N SER A 291 -5.11 -8.86 27.61
CA SER A 291 -6.16 -8.27 28.44
C SER A 291 -6.42 -6.79 28.18
N LEU A 292 -5.87 -6.24 27.08
CA LEU A 292 -6.19 -4.87 26.67
C LEU A 292 -7.69 -4.72 26.39
N SER A 293 -8.27 -3.56 26.73
CA SER A 293 -9.62 -3.23 26.27
C SER A 293 -9.67 -3.20 24.74
N GLN A 294 -10.86 -3.29 24.17
CA GLN A 294 -11.05 -3.24 22.73
C GLN A 294 -10.41 -2.00 22.09
N GLU A 295 -10.61 -0.82 22.68
CA GLU A 295 -10.03 0.44 22.17
C GLU A 295 -8.50 0.46 22.30
N GLN A 296 -7.96 0.00 23.43
CA GLN A 296 -6.51 -0.14 23.59
C GLN A 296 -5.91 -1.12 22.58
N MET A 297 -6.62 -2.20 22.26
CA MET A 297 -6.17 -3.18 21.27
C MET A 297 -6.17 -2.57 19.86
N LYS A 298 -7.23 -1.83 19.47
CA LYS A 298 -7.25 -1.11 18.18
C LYS A 298 -6.08 -0.15 18.05
N GLU A 299 -5.77 0.60 19.10
CA GLU A 299 -4.63 1.52 19.11
C GLU A 299 -3.29 0.76 19.01
N ALA A 300 -3.15 -0.34 19.74
CA ALA A 300 -1.95 -1.18 19.70
C ALA A 300 -1.71 -1.77 18.30
N VAL A 301 -2.76 -2.28 17.64
CA VAL A 301 -2.68 -2.78 16.26
C VAL A 301 -2.31 -1.65 15.29
N LEU A 302 -2.96 -0.49 15.38
CA LEU A 302 -2.68 0.65 14.50
C LEU A 302 -1.25 1.18 14.68
N LYS A 303 -0.72 1.13 15.92
CA LYS A 303 0.67 1.46 16.23
C LYS A 303 1.63 0.42 15.64
N GLU A 304 1.34 -0.86 15.82
CA GLU A 304 2.19 -1.93 15.27
C GLU A 304 2.25 -1.89 13.74
N ARG A 305 1.10 -1.67 13.06
CA ARG A 305 1.05 -1.45 11.61
C ARG A 305 1.92 -0.28 11.18
N ARG A 306 1.89 0.83 11.93
CA ARG A 306 2.72 2.01 11.65
C ARG A 306 4.21 1.69 11.66
N LEU A 307 4.69 0.95 12.68
CA LEU A 307 6.10 0.62 12.84
C LEU A 307 6.54 -0.46 11.83
N GLU A 308 5.75 -1.50 11.69
CA GLU A 308 6.04 -2.61 10.79
C GLU A 308 6.05 -2.18 9.32
N LEU A 309 5.04 -1.43 8.89
CA LEU A 309 4.78 -1.07 7.50
C LEU A 309 5.25 0.36 7.15
N ALA A 310 6.10 0.97 7.97
CA ALA A 310 6.64 2.30 7.70
C ALA A 310 7.22 2.38 6.27
N PHE A 311 6.84 3.41 5.51
CA PHE A 311 7.24 3.67 4.12
C PHE A 311 6.77 2.65 3.07
N GLU A 312 5.80 1.78 3.39
CA GLU A 312 5.23 0.81 2.44
C GLU A 312 3.89 1.27 1.83
N GLY A 313 3.44 2.49 2.14
CA GLY A 313 2.27 3.11 1.52
C GLY A 313 0.93 2.86 2.24
N PHE A 314 0.93 2.22 3.42
CA PHE A 314 -0.32 1.84 4.13
C PHE A 314 -0.83 2.92 5.08
N ARG A 315 0.04 3.73 5.69
CA ARG A 315 -0.30 4.58 6.85
C ARG A 315 -1.47 5.52 6.62
N TRP A 316 -1.55 6.18 5.45
CA TRP A 316 -2.65 7.09 5.15
C TRP A 316 -3.99 6.35 5.16
N PHE A 317 -4.08 5.23 4.47
CA PHE A 317 -5.29 4.42 4.39
C PHE A 317 -5.67 3.82 5.75
N ASP A 318 -4.70 3.38 6.54
CA ASP A 318 -4.94 2.91 7.91
C ASP A 318 -5.56 4.02 8.78
N LEU A 319 -5.05 5.25 8.69
CA LEU A 319 -5.59 6.39 9.42
C LEU A 319 -7.00 6.78 8.97
N VAL A 320 -7.24 6.82 7.66
CA VAL A 320 -8.56 7.15 7.09
C VAL A 320 -9.58 6.09 7.47
N ARG A 321 -9.22 4.81 7.34
CA ARG A 321 -10.09 3.67 7.68
C ARG A 321 -10.51 3.66 9.15
N ASN A 322 -9.61 4.09 10.04
CA ASN A 322 -9.82 4.11 11.49
C ASN A 322 -10.25 5.47 12.04
N ASP A 323 -10.67 6.43 11.22
CA ASP A 323 -11.10 7.79 11.61
C ASP A 323 -10.03 8.62 12.35
N LYS A 324 -8.75 8.32 12.14
CA LYS A 324 -7.63 8.96 12.81
C LYS A 324 -6.86 9.95 11.93
N ALA A 325 -7.21 10.10 10.64
CA ALA A 325 -6.44 10.91 9.69
C ALA A 325 -6.43 12.40 10.08
N VAL A 326 -7.59 12.99 10.31
CA VAL A 326 -7.73 14.43 10.61
C VAL A 326 -7.02 14.78 11.91
N GLU A 327 -7.29 14.03 12.99
CA GLU A 327 -6.67 14.24 14.30
C GLU A 327 -5.15 14.12 14.21
N THR A 328 -4.64 13.01 13.64
CA THR A 328 -3.22 12.74 13.55
C THR A 328 -2.48 13.80 12.76
N MET A 329 -2.98 14.13 11.55
CA MET A 329 -2.29 15.08 10.68
C MET A 329 -2.33 16.50 11.23
N ASN A 330 -3.43 16.94 11.84
CA ASN A 330 -3.52 18.27 12.44
C ASN A 330 -2.63 18.39 13.68
N THR A 331 -2.50 17.32 14.47
CA THR A 331 -1.55 17.28 15.60
C THR A 331 -0.11 17.43 15.10
N LEU A 332 0.28 16.74 14.03
CA LEU A 332 1.61 16.88 13.43
C LEU A 332 1.85 18.29 12.87
N ASN A 333 0.89 18.83 12.14
CA ASN A 333 0.96 20.18 11.58
C ASN A 333 1.14 21.23 12.68
N ASN A 334 0.38 21.15 13.75
CA ASN A 334 0.48 22.08 14.88
C ASN A 334 1.83 21.98 15.59
N ARG A 335 2.34 20.78 15.82
CA ARG A 335 3.65 20.54 16.43
C ARG A 335 4.78 21.14 15.59
N ASP A 336 4.71 21.03 14.27
CA ASP A 336 5.77 21.42 13.35
C ASP A 336 5.52 22.78 12.68
N SER A 337 4.48 23.53 13.08
CA SER A 337 4.05 24.78 12.46
C SER A 337 5.17 25.84 12.36
N GLY A 338 6.08 25.91 13.34
CA GLY A 338 7.22 26.82 13.31
C GLY A 338 8.34 26.43 12.32
N ARG A 339 8.27 25.25 11.70
CA ARG A 339 9.29 24.70 10.78
C ARG A 339 8.77 24.51 9.37
N LEU A 340 7.47 24.39 9.20
CA LEU A 340 6.82 24.26 7.91
C LEU A 340 6.57 25.65 7.34
N ARG A 341 6.84 25.84 6.07
CA ARG A 341 6.54 27.12 5.37
C ARG A 341 5.04 27.39 5.33
N GLN A 342 4.25 26.33 5.26
CA GLN A 342 2.81 26.37 5.15
C GLN A 342 2.22 25.11 5.77
N THR A 343 1.13 25.23 6.49
CA THR A 343 0.34 24.13 7.03
C THR A 343 -1.04 24.15 6.37
N TYR A 344 -1.53 22.97 6.06
CA TYR A 344 -2.86 22.77 5.49
C TYR A 344 -3.67 21.93 6.47
N PRO A 345 -4.49 22.55 7.33
CA PRO A 345 -5.34 21.79 8.25
C PRO A 345 -6.27 20.87 7.48
N LEU A 346 -6.29 19.59 7.85
CA LEU A 346 -7.23 18.63 7.31
C LEU A 346 -8.60 18.78 7.96
N ASN A 347 -9.62 18.53 7.18
CA ASN A 347 -10.99 18.30 7.63
C ASN A 347 -11.58 17.11 6.86
N ASN A 348 -12.81 16.73 7.16
CA ASN A 348 -13.43 15.55 6.55
C ASN A 348 -13.55 15.62 5.02
N ASN A 349 -13.64 16.82 4.45
CA ASN A 349 -13.70 17.00 2.99
C ASN A 349 -12.31 16.86 2.36
N THR A 350 -11.26 17.36 3.02
CA THR A 350 -9.90 17.37 2.48
C THR A 350 -9.11 16.09 2.77
N VAL A 351 -9.76 15.06 3.30
CA VAL A 351 -9.21 13.68 3.39
C VAL A 351 -9.05 13.06 2.01
N LEU A 352 -9.94 13.42 1.06
CA LEU A 352 -9.79 13.04 -0.34
C LEU A 352 -8.94 14.07 -1.07
N TYR A 353 -8.24 13.65 -2.11
CA TYR A 353 -7.49 14.55 -2.97
C TYR A 353 -8.40 15.29 -3.94
N PRO A 354 -8.00 16.51 -4.40
CA PRO A 354 -8.69 17.18 -5.48
C PRO A 354 -8.58 16.37 -6.77
N VAL A 355 -9.64 16.35 -7.57
CA VAL A 355 -9.56 15.85 -8.94
C VAL A 355 -8.67 16.83 -9.74
N PRO A 356 -7.61 16.34 -10.42
CA PRO A 356 -6.74 17.24 -11.19
C PRO A 356 -7.53 18.06 -12.21
N GLN A 357 -7.29 19.36 -12.25
CA GLN A 357 -7.97 20.28 -13.16
C GLN A 357 -7.84 19.84 -14.63
N THR A 358 -6.67 19.34 -15.00
CA THR A 358 -6.42 18.82 -16.35
C THR A 358 -7.32 17.64 -16.74
N GLU A 359 -7.76 16.83 -15.79
CA GLU A 359 -8.68 15.71 -16.05
C GLU A 359 -10.12 16.23 -16.21
N ILE A 360 -10.52 17.26 -15.43
CA ILE A 360 -11.83 17.91 -15.57
C ILE A 360 -11.91 18.59 -16.95
N GLU A 361 -10.84 19.23 -17.41
CA GLU A 361 -10.78 19.88 -18.72
C GLU A 361 -10.90 18.88 -19.89
N LYS A 362 -10.35 17.68 -19.73
CA LYS A 362 -10.46 16.57 -20.71
C LYS A 362 -11.86 15.92 -20.72
N ASN A 363 -12.47 15.83 -19.55
CA ASN A 363 -13.79 15.23 -19.37
C ASN A 363 -14.68 16.12 -18.51
N SER A 364 -15.49 16.95 -19.17
CA SER A 364 -16.40 17.91 -18.53
C SER A 364 -17.51 17.28 -17.67
N LYS A 365 -17.64 15.94 -17.66
CA LYS A 365 -18.55 15.21 -16.77
C LYS A 365 -17.95 14.95 -15.39
N LEU A 366 -16.64 15.23 -15.21
CA LEU A 366 -16.00 15.11 -13.90
C LEU A 366 -16.32 16.33 -13.04
N THR A 367 -16.61 16.08 -11.78
CA THR A 367 -16.86 17.11 -10.77
C THR A 367 -15.71 17.13 -9.76
N GLN A 368 -15.47 18.29 -9.16
CA GLN A 368 -14.46 18.43 -8.11
C GLN A 368 -14.96 17.87 -6.78
N ASN A 369 -14.05 17.38 -5.94
CA ASN A 369 -14.36 16.98 -4.57
C ASN A 369 -14.69 18.20 -3.70
N ALA A 370 -15.56 18.01 -2.71
CA ALA A 370 -15.90 19.06 -1.75
C ALA A 370 -14.65 19.56 -1.00
N GLY A 371 -14.52 20.88 -0.87
CA GLY A 371 -13.38 21.50 -0.19
C GLY A 371 -12.29 22.05 -1.12
N TYR A 372 -12.46 21.89 -2.45
CA TYR A 372 -11.51 22.38 -3.46
C TYR A 372 -12.17 23.25 -4.52
#